data_e374dc77c61f2ab07279b693d1df6dd6
#
_entry.id   e374dc77c61f2ab07279b693d1df6dd6
#
_cell.length_a   1.000
_cell.length_b   1.000
_cell.length_c   1.000
_cell.angle_alpha   90.00
_cell.angle_beta   90.00
_cell.angle_gamma   90.00
#
_symmetry.space_group_name_H-M   'P 1'
#
loop_
_entity.id
_entity.type
_entity.pdbx_description
1 polymer ?
#
loop_
_entity_poly.entity_id
_entity_poly.type
_entity_poly.pdbx_seq_one_letter_code
_entity_poly.pdbx_strand_id
1 'polypeptide(L)'
;MLVGLLLICLAAISWGTTGATMTLLARDAAAGPLLVGWARLAVAAPCLLLAAWISQRRAAIAVPATAPRPWTAADTAGCLVLGAAMAAYQVCYFRAVTLTGVAVAALLAICSAPLMIALLAGAFLQERLTPVIGLSLVMAVTGTALLVVGPRGLGEISGGFGLGALLALGAGLSYAVYAVAAKRLLARMAPLPQAAATFTLAALLLSPVLLAEGAVGAQLAAGWPLLLYLGLGPTAASYALFTIGLTRVPATLAGIATLLEPLTAATLGLLWFGESLGLAGAIGAALLLAALALLAVAPSRRG
;
A
#
# COMPACT_ATOMS: atom_id res chain seq x y z
N MET A 1 -18.00 -10.31 -1.66
CA MET A 1 -16.73 -10.55 -0.95
C MET A 1 -15.64 -10.99 -1.93
N LEU A 2 -15.77 -12.09 -2.68
CA LEU A 2 -14.72 -12.61 -3.58
C LEU A 2 -14.20 -11.56 -4.58
N VAL A 3 -15.08 -10.86 -5.28
CA VAL A 3 -14.68 -9.79 -6.23
C VAL A 3 -13.85 -8.69 -5.53
N GLY A 4 -14.22 -8.31 -4.30
CA GLY A 4 -13.46 -7.31 -3.54
C GLY A 4 -12.06 -7.81 -3.20
N LEU A 5 -11.95 -9.07 -2.78
CA LEU A 5 -10.66 -9.71 -2.48
C LEU A 5 -9.78 -9.80 -3.73
N LEU A 6 -10.35 -10.23 -4.87
CA LEU A 6 -9.62 -10.29 -6.14
C LEU A 6 -9.06 -8.92 -6.57
N LEU A 7 -9.85 -7.84 -6.43
CA LEU A 7 -9.40 -6.49 -6.74
C LEU A 7 -8.21 -6.07 -5.86
N ILE A 8 -8.24 -6.41 -4.57
CA ILE A 8 -7.16 -6.12 -3.63
C ILE A 8 -5.91 -6.96 -3.95
N CYS A 9 -6.09 -8.24 -4.28
CA CYS A 9 -4.98 -9.10 -4.72
C CYS A 9 -4.29 -8.56 -5.98
N LEU A 10 -5.06 -8.10 -6.98
CA LEU A 10 -4.51 -7.48 -8.19
C LEU A 10 -3.73 -6.19 -7.86
N ALA A 11 -4.23 -5.38 -6.93
CA ALA A 11 -3.51 -4.21 -6.43
C ALA A 11 -2.19 -4.62 -5.77
N ALA A 12 -2.21 -5.63 -4.89
CA ALA A 12 -1.03 -6.12 -4.18
C ALA A 12 0.03 -6.71 -5.12
N ILE A 13 -0.38 -7.46 -6.15
CA ILE A 13 0.51 -7.95 -7.20
C ILE A 13 1.20 -6.77 -7.91
N SER A 14 0.46 -5.75 -8.27
CA SER A 14 1.02 -4.55 -8.90
C SER A 14 1.99 -3.81 -7.97
N TRP A 15 1.68 -3.71 -6.68
CA TRP A 15 2.62 -3.11 -5.69
C TRP A 15 3.91 -3.92 -5.56
N GLY A 16 3.86 -5.25 -5.67
CA GLY A 16 5.03 -6.10 -5.63
C GLY A 16 6.07 -5.80 -6.72
N THR A 17 5.68 -5.15 -7.81
CA THR A 17 6.62 -4.69 -8.86
C THR A 17 7.39 -3.42 -8.47
N THR A 18 6.94 -2.70 -7.44
CA THR A 18 7.52 -1.41 -7.04
C THR A 18 9.00 -1.54 -6.66
N GLY A 19 9.36 -2.58 -5.89
CA GLY A 19 10.74 -2.80 -5.45
C GLY A 19 11.72 -2.98 -6.61
N ALA A 20 11.36 -3.82 -7.58
CA ALA A 20 12.15 -4.03 -8.80
C ALA A 20 12.32 -2.73 -9.60
N THR A 21 11.24 -1.96 -9.76
CA THR A 21 11.27 -0.67 -10.47
C THR A 21 12.11 0.37 -9.73
N MET A 22 12.05 0.40 -8.40
CA MET A 22 12.90 1.29 -7.57
C MET A 22 14.38 0.97 -7.73
N THR A 23 14.75 -0.31 -7.81
CA THR A 23 16.13 -0.74 -8.05
C THR A 23 16.64 -0.23 -9.41
N LEU A 24 15.81 -0.33 -10.44
CA LEU A 24 16.15 0.19 -11.77
C LEU A 24 16.29 1.72 -11.76
N LEU A 25 15.38 2.44 -11.12
CA LEU A 25 15.43 3.91 -11.00
C LEU A 25 16.67 4.40 -10.26
N ALA A 26 17.07 3.71 -9.18
CA ALA A 26 18.26 4.03 -8.44
C ALA A 26 19.54 3.83 -9.29
N ARG A 27 19.56 2.75 -10.09
CA ARG A 27 20.69 2.42 -10.96
C ARG A 27 20.80 3.33 -12.19
N ASP A 28 19.68 3.55 -12.88
CA ASP A 28 19.68 4.15 -14.22
C ASP A 28 19.44 5.67 -14.20
N ALA A 29 18.78 6.18 -13.15
CA ALA A 29 18.45 7.61 -13.02
C ALA A 29 19.04 8.27 -11.76
N ALA A 30 19.76 7.52 -10.91
CA ALA A 30 20.23 7.96 -9.60
C ALA A 30 19.13 8.63 -8.76
N ALA A 31 17.88 8.19 -8.94
CA ALA A 31 16.71 8.84 -8.34
C ALA A 31 16.61 8.54 -6.84
N GLY A 32 16.52 9.62 -6.06
CA GLY A 32 16.36 9.53 -4.61
C GLY A 32 15.01 8.86 -4.25
N PRO A 33 14.97 7.97 -3.22
CA PRO A 33 13.75 7.23 -2.87
C PRO A 33 12.56 8.13 -2.55
N LEU A 34 12.77 9.26 -1.86
CA LEU A 34 11.70 10.21 -1.55
C LEU A 34 11.18 10.94 -2.78
N LEU A 35 12.07 11.28 -3.74
CA LEU A 35 11.67 11.87 -5.01
C LEU A 35 10.81 10.89 -5.82
N VAL A 36 11.20 9.62 -5.89
CA VAL A 36 10.38 8.57 -6.53
C VAL A 36 9.03 8.43 -5.82
N GLY A 37 9.02 8.46 -4.48
CA GLY A 37 7.81 8.47 -3.67
C GLY A 37 6.88 9.63 -4.04
N TRP A 38 7.39 10.84 -4.16
CA TRP A 38 6.63 12.01 -4.61
C TRP A 38 6.17 11.88 -6.06
N ALA A 39 7.06 11.54 -6.99
CA ALA A 39 6.78 11.50 -8.42
C ALA A 39 5.64 10.51 -8.76
N ARG A 40 5.63 9.32 -8.13
CA ARG A 40 4.55 8.34 -8.33
C ARG A 40 3.19 8.86 -7.87
N LEU A 41 3.14 9.67 -6.79
CA LEU A 41 1.92 10.30 -6.31
C LEU A 41 1.48 11.45 -7.24
N ALA A 42 2.44 12.27 -7.70
CA ALA A 42 2.20 13.38 -8.61
C ALA A 42 1.65 12.91 -9.97
N VAL A 43 2.13 11.77 -10.48
CA VAL A 43 1.61 11.14 -11.71
C VAL A 43 0.23 10.51 -11.46
N ALA A 44 0.02 9.86 -10.31
CA ALA A 44 -1.24 9.21 -10.00
C ALA A 44 -2.38 10.18 -9.75
N ALA A 45 -2.11 11.34 -9.13
CA ALA A 45 -3.14 12.30 -8.75
C ALA A 45 -4.01 12.77 -9.94
N PRO A 46 -3.48 13.28 -11.06
CA PRO A 46 -4.29 13.71 -12.19
C PRO A 46 -5.06 12.54 -12.84
N CYS A 47 -4.50 11.34 -12.88
CA CYS A 47 -5.18 10.17 -13.41
C CYS A 47 -6.38 9.76 -12.56
N LEU A 48 -6.22 9.78 -11.24
CA LEU A 48 -7.30 9.49 -10.29
C LEU A 48 -8.36 10.60 -10.30
N LEU A 49 -7.97 11.87 -10.43
CA LEU A 49 -8.91 12.99 -10.59
C LEU A 49 -9.75 12.83 -11.86
N LEU A 50 -9.12 12.47 -12.99
CA LEU A 50 -9.83 12.20 -14.23
C LEU A 50 -10.78 10.99 -14.10
N ALA A 51 -10.31 9.90 -13.49
CA ALA A 51 -11.14 8.72 -13.26
C ALA A 51 -12.33 9.04 -12.34
N ALA A 52 -12.12 9.82 -11.28
CA ALA A 52 -13.17 10.30 -10.40
C ALA A 52 -14.21 11.15 -11.12
N TRP A 53 -13.75 12.09 -11.93
CA TRP A 53 -14.63 12.95 -12.74
C TRP A 53 -15.47 12.16 -13.75
N ILE A 54 -14.85 11.21 -14.49
CA ILE A 54 -15.58 10.34 -15.41
C ILE A 54 -16.62 9.50 -14.66
N SER A 55 -16.27 8.93 -13.52
CA SER A 55 -17.17 8.11 -12.73
C SER A 55 -18.36 8.89 -12.20
N GLN A 56 -18.14 10.12 -11.73
CA GLN A 56 -19.20 11.00 -11.26
C GLN A 56 -20.14 11.43 -12.40
N ARG A 57 -19.61 11.76 -13.57
CA ARG A 57 -20.43 12.09 -14.75
C ARG A 57 -21.30 10.92 -15.20
N ARG A 58 -20.74 9.70 -15.23
CA ARG A 58 -21.51 8.49 -15.58
C ARG A 58 -22.62 8.21 -14.56
N ALA A 59 -22.34 8.39 -13.27
CA ALA A 59 -23.34 8.22 -12.22
C ALA A 59 -24.48 9.26 -12.35
N ALA A 60 -24.16 10.51 -12.66
CA ALA A 60 -25.16 11.57 -12.86
C ALA A 60 -26.09 11.34 -14.08
N ILE A 61 -25.61 10.64 -15.11
CA ILE A 61 -26.41 10.29 -16.29
C ILE A 61 -27.30 9.06 -15.99
N ALA A 62 -26.81 8.10 -15.18
CA ALA A 62 -27.49 6.83 -14.95
C ALA A 62 -28.63 6.91 -13.93
N VAL A 63 -28.63 7.87 -13.03
CA VAL A 63 -29.66 8.05 -11.99
C VAL A 63 -30.10 9.52 -11.98
N PRO A 64 -31.40 9.83 -12.26
CA PRO A 64 -31.93 11.19 -12.07
C PRO A 64 -31.77 11.60 -10.61
N ALA A 65 -31.25 12.78 -10.41
CA ALA A 65 -30.70 13.33 -9.20
C ALA A 65 -31.56 13.12 -7.92
N THR A 66 -31.14 12.20 -7.08
CA THR A 66 -31.20 12.47 -5.63
C THR A 66 -30.19 13.57 -5.35
N ALA A 67 -30.61 14.63 -4.66
CA ALA A 67 -29.73 15.76 -4.36
C ALA A 67 -28.39 15.25 -3.82
N PRO A 68 -27.26 15.72 -4.37
CA PRO A 68 -25.96 15.27 -3.88
C PRO A 68 -25.85 15.58 -2.38
N ARG A 69 -25.43 14.57 -1.62
CA ARG A 69 -25.23 14.74 -0.18
C ARG A 69 -24.27 15.91 0.04
N PRO A 70 -24.59 16.87 0.94
CA PRO A 70 -23.72 18.00 1.19
C PRO A 70 -22.37 17.53 1.76
N TRP A 71 -21.30 18.13 1.28
CA TRP A 71 -19.94 17.94 1.79
C TRP A 71 -19.84 18.49 3.20
N THR A 72 -19.23 17.74 4.12
CA THR A 72 -19.12 18.14 5.53
C THR A 72 -17.67 18.31 5.94
N ALA A 73 -17.44 19.04 7.04
CA ALA A 73 -16.11 19.16 7.65
C ALA A 73 -15.50 17.79 7.99
N ALA A 74 -16.32 16.80 8.35
CA ALA A 74 -15.86 15.44 8.60
C ALA A 74 -15.33 14.75 7.34
N ASP A 75 -15.87 15.04 6.17
CA ASP A 75 -15.39 14.49 4.90
C ASP A 75 -14.03 15.11 4.53
N THR A 76 -13.88 16.43 4.75
CA THR A 76 -12.59 17.13 4.59
C THR A 76 -11.54 16.58 5.56
N ALA A 77 -11.87 16.45 6.84
CA ALA A 77 -10.97 15.87 7.84
C ALA A 77 -10.56 14.43 7.47
N GLY A 78 -11.50 13.62 7.00
CA GLY A 78 -11.23 12.27 6.51
C GLY A 78 -10.22 12.26 5.35
N CYS A 79 -10.40 13.11 4.34
CA CYS A 79 -9.47 13.24 3.23
C CYS A 79 -8.09 13.71 3.68
N LEU A 80 -8.02 14.68 4.61
CA LEU A 80 -6.74 15.15 5.18
C LEU A 80 -6.01 14.01 5.92
N VAL A 81 -6.73 13.23 6.73
CA VAL A 81 -6.14 12.06 7.41
C VAL A 81 -5.59 11.06 6.41
N LEU A 82 -6.32 10.76 5.32
CA LEU A 82 -5.87 9.84 4.29
C LEU A 82 -4.62 10.34 3.57
N GLY A 83 -4.62 11.61 3.14
CA GLY A 83 -3.49 12.23 2.47
C GLY A 83 -2.25 12.31 3.37
N ALA A 84 -2.43 12.73 4.63
CA ALA A 84 -1.36 12.79 5.61
C ALA A 84 -0.79 11.41 5.94
N ALA A 85 -1.64 10.39 6.10
CA ALA A 85 -1.21 9.03 6.35
C ALA A 85 -0.39 8.47 5.19
N MET A 86 -0.79 8.72 3.94
CA MET A 86 -0.02 8.28 2.76
C MET A 86 1.29 9.04 2.59
N ALA A 87 1.33 10.35 2.87
CA ALA A 87 2.58 11.12 2.86
C ALA A 87 3.53 10.64 3.98
N ALA A 88 3.02 10.44 5.21
CA ALA A 88 3.79 9.92 6.33
C ALA A 88 4.34 8.52 6.05
N TYR A 89 3.53 7.64 5.43
CA TYR A 89 3.99 6.32 4.98
C TYR A 89 5.23 6.44 4.10
N GLN A 90 5.21 7.30 3.09
CA GLN A 90 6.35 7.46 2.16
C GLN A 90 7.60 7.95 2.90
N VAL A 91 7.48 8.99 3.73
CA VAL A 91 8.62 9.55 4.47
C VAL A 91 9.18 8.50 5.43
N CYS A 92 8.33 7.87 6.24
CA CYS A 92 8.73 6.89 7.24
C CYS A 92 9.39 5.67 6.58
N TYR A 93 8.79 5.12 5.53
CA TYR A 93 9.30 3.94 4.85
C TYR A 93 10.66 4.18 4.20
N PHE A 94 10.78 5.25 3.40
CA PHE A 94 12.04 5.50 2.70
C PHE A 94 13.17 5.92 3.63
N ARG A 95 12.88 6.64 4.71
CA ARG A 95 13.88 6.91 5.75
C ARG A 95 14.26 5.65 6.53
N ALA A 96 13.31 4.76 6.80
CA ALA A 96 13.62 3.46 7.39
C ALA A 96 14.58 2.67 6.49
N VAL A 97 14.31 2.59 5.19
CA VAL A 97 15.16 1.90 4.21
C VAL A 97 16.59 2.42 4.23
N THR A 98 16.79 3.73 4.33
CA THR A 98 18.14 4.32 4.39
C THR A 98 18.91 3.99 5.68
N LEU A 99 18.21 3.72 6.78
CA LEU A 99 18.79 3.47 8.10
C LEU A 99 18.95 1.97 8.44
N THR A 100 18.06 1.12 7.92
CA THR A 100 18.05 -0.32 8.27
C THR A 100 18.22 -1.25 7.07
N GLY A 101 18.23 -0.69 5.86
CA GLY A 101 18.19 -1.47 4.63
C GLY A 101 16.75 -1.90 4.27
N VAL A 102 16.60 -2.31 2.99
CA VAL A 102 15.28 -2.63 2.40
C VAL A 102 14.60 -3.80 3.11
N ALA A 103 15.35 -4.87 3.44
CA ALA A 103 14.79 -6.08 4.02
C ALA A 103 14.17 -5.82 5.41
N VAL A 104 14.89 -5.12 6.30
CA VAL A 104 14.40 -4.81 7.66
C VAL A 104 13.25 -3.82 7.62
N ALA A 105 13.37 -2.75 6.80
CA ALA A 105 12.31 -1.77 6.65
C ALA A 105 11.02 -2.41 6.12
N ALA A 106 11.13 -3.25 5.08
CA ALA A 106 9.99 -3.97 4.52
C ALA A 106 9.39 -4.96 5.52
N LEU A 107 10.22 -5.75 6.21
CA LEU A 107 9.77 -6.69 7.24
C LEU A 107 8.92 -5.98 8.30
N LEU A 108 9.48 -4.93 8.91
CA LEU A 108 8.81 -4.22 9.99
C LEU A 108 7.56 -3.47 9.52
N ALA A 109 7.61 -2.78 8.37
CA ALA A 109 6.47 -2.03 7.86
C ALA A 109 5.36 -2.96 7.36
N ILE A 110 5.69 -3.95 6.50
CA ILE A 110 4.69 -4.78 5.83
C ILE A 110 4.09 -5.82 6.78
N CYS A 111 4.90 -6.45 7.66
CA CYS A 111 4.37 -7.43 8.61
C CYS A 111 3.58 -6.80 9.76
N SER A 112 3.93 -5.59 10.20
CA SER A 112 3.18 -4.91 11.27
C SER A 112 1.85 -4.32 10.79
N ALA A 113 1.75 -3.90 9.52
CA ALA A 113 0.57 -3.24 8.99
C ALA A 113 -0.72 -4.05 9.14
N PRO A 114 -0.80 -5.34 8.78
CA PRO A 114 -2.03 -6.12 8.96
C PRO A 114 -2.44 -6.30 10.43
N LEU A 115 -1.45 -6.41 11.34
CA LEU A 115 -1.71 -6.47 12.79
C LEU A 115 -2.31 -5.16 13.27
N MET A 116 -1.72 -4.03 12.87
CA MET A 116 -2.20 -2.69 13.22
C MET A 116 -3.58 -2.41 12.58
N ILE A 117 -3.81 -2.85 11.33
CA ILE A 117 -5.13 -2.75 10.68
C ILE A 117 -6.16 -3.54 11.49
N ALA A 118 -5.86 -4.78 11.89
CA ALA A 118 -6.78 -5.60 12.67
C ALA A 118 -7.16 -4.95 14.01
N LEU A 119 -6.18 -4.38 14.72
CA LEU A 119 -6.41 -3.66 15.97
C LEU A 119 -7.26 -2.40 15.75
N LEU A 120 -6.90 -1.56 14.79
CA LEU A 120 -7.62 -0.32 14.49
C LEU A 120 -9.02 -0.61 13.92
N ALA A 121 -9.18 -1.62 13.06
CA ALA A 121 -10.47 -2.02 12.53
C ALA A 121 -11.40 -2.58 13.63
N GLY A 122 -10.85 -3.34 14.56
CA GLY A 122 -11.60 -3.77 15.75
C GLY A 122 -12.09 -2.57 16.58
N ALA A 123 -11.22 -1.59 16.82
CA ALA A 123 -11.54 -0.42 17.63
C ALA A 123 -12.50 0.57 16.93
N PHE A 124 -12.28 0.86 15.65
CA PHE A 124 -12.97 1.96 14.95
C PHE A 124 -14.06 1.50 13.97
N LEU A 125 -14.00 0.26 13.47
CA LEU A 125 -14.95 -0.31 12.51
C LEU A 125 -15.80 -1.43 13.11
N GLN A 126 -15.54 -1.80 14.37
CA GLN A 126 -16.22 -2.92 15.05
C GLN A 126 -16.05 -4.28 14.32
N GLU A 127 -14.94 -4.44 13.59
CA GLU A 127 -14.63 -5.69 12.92
C GLU A 127 -14.23 -6.74 13.96
N ARG A 128 -14.86 -7.93 13.89
CA ARG A 128 -14.57 -9.05 14.81
C ARG A 128 -13.55 -9.98 14.20
N LEU A 129 -12.47 -10.23 14.93
CA LEU A 129 -11.49 -11.25 14.57
C LEU A 129 -12.08 -12.63 14.85
N THR A 130 -12.45 -13.35 13.80
CA THR A 130 -12.80 -14.77 13.95
C THR A 130 -11.53 -15.62 14.09
N PRO A 131 -11.58 -16.83 14.67
CA PRO A 131 -10.41 -17.72 14.76
C PRO A 131 -9.75 -17.98 13.40
N VAL A 132 -10.55 -18.07 12.32
CA VAL A 132 -10.06 -18.27 10.95
C VAL A 132 -9.25 -17.06 10.48
N ILE A 133 -9.76 -15.84 10.71
CA ILE A 133 -9.04 -14.60 10.37
C ILE A 133 -7.76 -14.48 11.20
N GLY A 134 -7.83 -14.80 12.51
CA GLY A 134 -6.66 -14.80 13.39
C GLY A 134 -5.58 -15.78 12.93
N LEU A 135 -5.96 -17.00 12.57
CA LEU A 135 -5.04 -17.99 12.04
C LEU A 135 -4.42 -17.52 10.70
N SER A 136 -5.24 -17.03 9.77
CA SER A 136 -4.76 -16.49 8.49
C SER A 136 -3.80 -15.34 8.70
N LEU A 137 -4.06 -14.46 9.66
CA LEU A 137 -3.18 -13.33 10.00
C LEU A 137 -1.81 -13.81 10.50
N VAL A 138 -1.79 -14.76 11.43
CA VAL A 138 -0.54 -15.35 11.95
C VAL A 138 0.24 -16.04 10.84
N MET A 139 -0.42 -16.87 10.03
CA MET A 139 0.23 -17.57 8.90
C MET A 139 0.79 -16.58 7.89
N ALA A 140 0.03 -15.54 7.53
CA ALA A 140 0.42 -14.55 6.53
C ALA A 140 1.60 -13.71 7.01
N VAL A 141 1.58 -13.24 8.25
CA VAL A 141 2.67 -12.45 8.86
C VAL A 141 3.94 -13.30 9.00
N THR A 142 3.82 -14.53 9.52
CA THR A 142 4.97 -15.44 9.64
C THR A 142 5.53 -15.81 8.28
N GLY A 143 4.65 -16.12 7.31
CA GLY A 143 5.04 -16.43 5.94
C GLY A 143 5.77 -15.28 5.28
N THR A 144 5.28 -14.05 5.43
CA THR A 144 5.95 -12.85 4.90
C THR A 144 7.29 -12.61 5.59
N ALA A 145 7.38 -12.79 6.90
CA ALA A 145 8.63 -12.65 7.63
C ALA A 145 9.71 -13.63 7.12
N LEU A 146 9.36 -14.91 6.95
CA LEU A 146 10.25 -15.92 6.40
C LEU A 146 10.66 -15.61 4.94
N LEU A 147 9.72 -15.09 4.14
CA LEU A 147 9.95 -14.76 2.74
C LEU A 147 10.92 -13.57 2.59
N VAL A 148 10.80 -12.56 3.45
CA VAL A 148 11.62 -11.34 3.37
C VAL A 148 13.01 -11.55 3.96
N VAL A 149 13.10 -12.24 5.11
CA VAL A 149 14.36 -12.43 5.85
C VAL A 149 15.16 -13.62 5.32
N GLY A 150 14.47 -14.69 4.91
CA GLY A 150 15.07 -15.98 4.60
C GLY A 150 16.24 -15.94 3.63
N PRO A 151 16.18 -15.21 2.50
CA PRO A 151 17.26 -15.22 1.50
C PRO A 151 18.49 -14.36 1.88
N ARG A 152 18.30 -13.28 2.66
CA ARG A 152 19.32 -12.23 2.84
C ARG A 152 19.75 -12.00 4.28
N GLY A 153 19.06 -12.62 5.26
CA GLY A 153 19.24 -12.28 6.67
C GLY A 153 18.82 -10.83 6.99
N LEU A 154 19.13 -10.38 8.19
CA LEU A 154 18.76 -9.02 8.65
C LEU A 154 19.82 -7.96 8.33
N GLY A 155 20.97 -8.34 7.79
CA GLY A 155 22.08 -7.43 7.55
C GLY A 155 22.80 -6.99 8.85
N GLU A 156 23.72 -6.04 8.72
CA GLU A 156 24.45 -5.49 9.89
C GLU A 156 23.62 -4.45 10.62
N ILE A 157 23.64 -4.48 11.95
CA ILE A 157 22.97 -3.50 12.81
C ILE A 157 23.82 -2.23 12.86
N SER A 158 23.36 -1.18 12.20
CA SER A 158 24.00 0.14 12.22
C SER A 158 23.58 0.97 13.45
N GLY A 159 24.34 2.05 13.74
CA GLY A 159 23.99 2.98 14.84
C GLY A 159 22.62 3.67 14.68
N GLY A 160 22.06 3.73 13.46
CA GLY A 160 20.73 4.26 13.18
C GLY A 160 19.59 3.23 13.22
N PHE A 161 19.87 1.97 13.50
CA PHE A 161 18.92 0.87 13.44
C PHE A 161 17.65 1.10 14.26
N GLY A 162 17.78 1.58 15.51
CA GLY A 162 16.63 1.81 16.38
C GLY A 162 15.65 2.85 15.80
N LEU A 163 16.17 3.97 15.29
CA LEU A 163 15.37 5.00 14.63
C LEU A 163 14.73 4.46 13.34
N GLY A 164 15.50 3.73 12.53
CA GLY A 164 15.00 3.13 11.31
C GLY A 164 13.89 2.11 11.56
N ALA A 165 14.02 1.29 12.61
CA ALA A 165 12.98 0.35 13.04
C ALA A 165 11.70 1.06 13.49
N LEU A 166 11.82 2.15 14.27
CA LEU A 166 10.68 2.99 14.66
C LEU A 166 9.99 3.62 13.45
N LEU A 167 10.76 4.12 12.48
CA LEU A 167 10.21 4.68 11.25
C LEU A 167 9.51 3.59 10.41
N ALA A 168 10.05 2.39 10.32
CA ALA A 168 9.39 1.27 9.63
C ALA A 168 8.05 0.91 10.28
N LEU A 169 7.99 0.84 11.61
CA LEU A 169 6.74 0.65 12.34
C LEU A 169 5.79 1.83 12.15
N GLY A 170 6.32 3.07 12.10
CA GLY A 170 5.57 4.28 11.75
C GLY A 170 4.95 4.21 10.35
N ALA A 171 5.67 3.65 9.38
CA ALA A 171 5.12 3.39 8.04
C ALA A 171 3.98 2.36 8.09
N GLY A 172 4.16 1.24 8.79
CA GLY A 172 3.10 0.25 9.01
C GLY A 172 1.84 0.85 9.65
N LEU A 173 2.04 1.68 10.69
CA LEU A 173 0.94 2.40 11.35
C LEU A 173 0.26 3.40 10.41
N SER A 174 1.03 4.17 9.65
CA SER A 174 0.48 5.13 8.67
C SER A 174 -0.39 4.43 7.63
N TYR A 175 0.07 3.29 7.12
CA TYR A 175 -0.72 2.48 6.19
C TYR A 175 -1.98 1.90 6.86
N ALA A 176 -1.90 1.46 8.11
CA ALA A 176 -3.04 0.96 8.86
C ALA A 176 -4.09 2.06 9.11
N VAL A 177 -3.66 3.26 9.47
CA VAL A 177 -4.52 4.45 9.60
C VAL A 177 -5.20 4.75 8.26
N TYR A 178 -4.43 4.77 7.17
CA TYR A 178 -4.99 4.94 5.83
C TYR A 178 -6.07 3.89 5.52
N ALA A 179 -5.81 2.61 5.69
CA ALA A 179 -6.73 1.53 5.32
C ALA A 179 -8.04 1.60 6.12
N VAL A 180 -7.95 1.83 7.44
CA VAL A 180 -9.13 1.92 8.34
C VAL A 180 -9.92 3.20 8.10
N ALA A 181 -9.24 4.35 7.98
CA ALA A 181 -9.89 5.62 7.67
C ALA A 181 -10.53 5.59 6.27
N ALA A 182 -9.87 4.98 5.27
CA ALA A 182 -10.42 4.78 3.93
C ALA A 182 -11.70 3.95 3.99
N LYS A 183 -11.69 2.83 4.70
CA LYS A 183 -12.88 1.99 4.88
C LYS A 183 -14.04 2.76 5.52
N ARG A 184 -13.76 3.56 6.54
CA ARG A 184 -14.77 4.38 7.21
C ARG A 184 -15.32 5.47 6.30
N LEU A 185 -14.47 6.15 5.54
CA LEU A 185 -14.89 7.22 4.63
C LEU A 185 -15.66 6.70 3.42
N LEU A 186 -15.43 5.45 2.99
CA LEU A 186 -16.19 4.77 1.92
C LEU A 186 -17.68 4.57 2.23
N ALA A 187 -18.09 4.65 3.49
CA ALA A 187 -19.51 4.71 3.87
C ALA A 187 -20.18 6.04 3.43
N ARG A 188 -19.37 7.04 3.10
CA ARG A 188 -19.80 8.42 2.85
C ARG A 188 -19.38 8.96 1.50
N MET A 189 -18.32 8.44 0.92
CA MET A 189 -17.67 8.93 -0.30
C MET A 189 -17.41 7.79 -1.28
N ALA A 190 -17.63 8.04 -2.57
CA ALA A 190 -17.35 7.05 -3.60
C ALA A 190 -15.83 6.74 -3.69
N PRO A 191 -15.45 5.50 -4.11
CA PRO A 191 -14.06 5.04 -4.07
C PRO A 191 -13.08 5.91 -4.87
N LEU A 192 -13.41 6.23 -6.12
CA LEU A 192 -12.49 6.98 -6.99
C LEU A 192 -12.29 8.43 -6.55
N PRO A 193 -13.32 9.21 -6.19
CA PRO A 193 -13.14 10.52 -5.56
C PRO A 193 -12.30 10.49 -4.29
N GLN A 194 -12.49 9.47 -3.45
CA GLN A 194 -11.69 9.29 -2.24
C GLN A 194 -10.22 9.05 -2.57
N ALA A 195 -9.92 8.13 -3.49
CA ALA A 195 -8.55 7.87 -3.92
C ALA A 195 -7.92 9.13 -4.54
N ALA A 196 -8.66 9.85 -5.40
CA ALA A 196 -8.18 11.08 -6.01
C ALA A 196 -7.80 12.14 -4.95
N ALA A 197 -8.68 12.39 -3.97
CA ALA A 197 -8.41 13.31 -2.87
C ALA A 197 -7.19 12.88 -2.04
N THR A 198 -7.10 11.59 -1.69
CA THR A 198 -5.97 11.03 -0.93
C THR A 198 -4.64 11.29 -1.61
N PHE A 199 -4.51 10.89 -2.88
CA PHE A 199 -3.24 10.93 -3.60
C PHE A 199 -2.85 12.35 -4.03
N THR A 200 -3.83 13.22 -4.30
CA THR A 200 -3.58 14.65 -4.52
C THR A 200 -3.04 15.32 -3.26
N LEU A 201 -3.69 15.11 -2.11
CA LEU A 201 -3.23 15.66 -0.84
C LEU A 201 -1.87 15.10 -0.44
N ALA A 202 -1.64 13.80 -0.62
CA ALA A 202 -0.35 13.18 -0.33
C ALA A 202 0.77 13.74 -1.20
N ALA A 203 0.54 13.95 -2.51
CA ALA A 203 1.49 14.56 -3.42
C ALA A 203 1.82 16.01 -3.02
N LEU A 204 0.80 16.78 -2.62
CA LEU A 204 0.98 18.17 -2.15
C LEU A 204 1.78 18.20 -0.83
N LEU A 205 1.44 17.34 0.14
CA LEU A 205 2.14 17.27 1.43
C LEU A 205 3.59 16.81 1.28
N LEU A 206 3.89 15.96 0.30
CA LEU A 206 5.24 15.48 0.04
C LEU A 206 6.05 16.42 -0.88
N SER A 207 5.44 17.45 -1.48
CA SER A 207 6.10 18.36 -2.41
C SER A 207 7.34 19.09 -1.85
N PRO A 208 7.51 19.34 -0.53
CA PRO A 208 8.76 19.93 -0.01
C PRO A 208 10.01 19.11 -0.32
N VAL A 209 9.86 17.83 -0.65
CA VAL A 209 10.96 16.96 -1.11
C VAL A 209 11.68 17.55 -2.33
N LEU A 210 10.96 18.27 -3.20
CA LEU A 210 11.53 18.91 -4.39
C LEU A 210 12.56 20.01 -4.05
N LEU A 211 12.47 20.59 -2.85
CA LEU A 211 13.40 21.59 -2.35
C LEU A 211 14.61 20.97 -1.65
N ALA A 212 14.45 19.74 -1.15
CA ALA A 212 15.47 19.02 -0.39
C ALA A 212 16.38 18.15 -1.28
N GLU A 213 15.88 17.73 -2.44
CA GLU A 213 16.62 16.86 -3.37
C GLU A 213 17.42 17.69 -4.40
N GLY A 214 18.64 17.26 -4.67
CA GLY A 214 19.48 17.84 -5.74
C GLY A 214 19.13 17.26 -7.11
N ALA A 215 19.38 18.05 -8.17
CA ALA A 215 19.27 17.61 -9.57
C ALA A 215 17.90 16.97 -9.94
N VAL A 216 16.81 17.43 -9.33
CA VAL A 216 15.45 16.89 -9.51
C VAL A 216 15.09 16.75 -11.00
N GLY A 217 15.31 17.80 -11.80
CA GLY A 217 15.00 17.77 -13.24
C GLY A 217 15.73 16.67 -14.00
N ALA A 218 17.01 16.44 -13.71
CA ALA A 218 17.81 15.41 -14.37
C ALA A 218 17.34 14.01 -13.96
N GLN A 219 17.05 13.78 -12.67
CA GLN A 219 16.54 12.51 -12.16
C GLN A 219 15.17 12.16 -12.77
N LEU A 220 14.26 13.14 -12.83
CA LEU A 220 12.94 12.96 -13.46
C LEU A 220 13.05 12.70 -14.95
N ALA A 221 13.93 13.42 -15.67
CA ALA A 221 14.13 13.24 -17.09
C ALA A 221 14.78 11.89 -17.43
N ALA A 222 15.71 11.40 -16.61
CA ALA A 222 16.32 10.09 -16.83
C ALA A 222 15.36 8.93 -16.47
N GLY A 223 14.55 9.09 -15.42
CA GLY A 223 13.67 8.04 -14.89
C GLY A 223 12.23 8.08 -15.41
N TRP A 224 11.85 8.99 -16.31
CA TRP A 224 10.45 9.24 -16.65
C TRP A 224 9.61 7.99 -17.04
N PRO A 225 10.11 7.00 -17.82
CA PRO A 225 9.27 5.86 -18.18
C PRO A 225 8.90 5.00 -16.97
N LEU A 226 9.87 4.77 -16.09
CA LEU A 226 9.67 3.99 -14.88
C LEU A 226 8.82 4.74 -13.84
N LEU A 227 9.00 6.07 -13.75
CA LEU A 227 8.16 6.92 -12.89
C LEU A 227 6.71 6.96 -13.38
N LEU A 228 6.51 7.03 -14.70
CA LEU A 228 5.18 6.95 -15.30
C LEU A 228 4.53 5.59 -15.02
N TYR A 229 5.28 4.49 -15.20
CA TYR A 229 4.81 3.16 -14.83
C TYR A 229 4.40 3.07 -13.36
N LEU A 230 5.25 3.52 -12.42
CA LEU A 230 4.95 3.52 -10.99
C LEU A 230 3.71 4.35 -10.65
N GLY A 231 3.57 5.51 -11.29
CA GLY A 231 2.43 6.39 -11.08
C GLY A 231 1.12 5.82 -11.62
N LEU A 232 1.11 5.27 -12.84
CA LEU A 232 -0.10 4.76 -13.49
C LEU A 232 -0.50 3.38 -12.96
N GLY A 233 0.41 2.42 -12.96
CA GLY A 233 0.16 1.03 -12.57
C GLY A 233 0.10 0.86 -11.04
N PRO A 234 1.27 0.75 -10.37
CA PRO A 234 1.33 0.49 -8.93
C PRO A 234 0.74 1.58 -8.04
N THR A 235 0.44 2.77 -8.57
CA THR A 235 -0.22 3.81 -7.76
C THR A 235 -1.65 4.07 -8.22
N ALA A 236 -1.91 4.68 -9.37
CA ALA A 236 -3.26 5.08 -9.75
C ALA A 236 -4.20 3.89 -9.90
N ALA A 237 -3.85 2.91 -10.75
CA ALA A 237 -4.71 1.75 -11.01
C ALA A 237 -4.85 0.87 -9.76
N SER A 238 -3.74 0.57 -9.07
CA SER A 238 -3.76 -0.31 -7.91
C SER A 238 -4.55 0.27 -6.74
N TYR A 239 -4.38 1.56 -6.43
CA TYR A 239 -5.17 2.17 -5.35
C TYR A 239 -6.63 2.40 -5.73
N ALA A 240 -6.96 2.59 -7.01
CA ALA A 240 -8.34 2.53 -7.47
C ALA A 240 -8.95 1.14 -7.23
N LEU A 241 -8.24 0.06 -7.63
CA LEU A 241 -8.67 -1.31 -7.39
C LEU A 241 -8.80 -1.62 -5.90
N PHE A 242 -7.79 -1.24 -5.10
CA PHE A 242 -7.81 -1.41 -3.64
C PHE A 242 -9.01 -0.72 -3.01
N THR A 243 -9.24 0.57 -3.33
CA THR A 243 -10.34 1.35 -2.74
C THR A 243 -11.71 0.82 -3.16
N ILE A 244 -11.88 0.40 -4.43
CA ILE A 244 -13.09 -0.29 -4.91
C ILE A 244 -13.26 -1.64 -4.20
N GLY A 245 -12.20 -2.42 -4.07
CA GLY A 245 -12.20 -3.70 -3.36
C GLY A 245 -12.59 -3.54 -1.89
N LEU A 246 -12.05 -2.52 -1.23
CA LEU A 246 -12.29 -2.21 0.17
C LEU A 246 -13.78 -1.90 0.48
N THR A 247 -14.59 -1.49 -0.50
CA THR A 247 -16.05 -1.36 -0.31
C THR A 247 -16.72 -2.70 -0.02
N ARG A 248 -16.12 -3.82 -0.44
CA ARG A 248 -16.72 -5.16 -0.46
C ARG A 248 -16.15 -6.14 0.56
N VAL A 249 -15.05 -5.76 1.23
CA VAL A 249 -14.36 -6.62 2.22
C VAL A 249 -14.06 -5.84 3.49
N PRO A 250 -13.96 -6.52 4.65
CA PRO A 250 -13.45 -5.92 5.88
C PRO A 250 -12.02 -5.38 5.71
N ALA A 251 -11.67 -4.35 6.47
CA ALA A 251 -10.32 -3.75 6.40
C ALA A 251 -9.24 -4.74 6.83
N THR A 252 -9.53 -5.58 7.82
CA THR A 252 -8.63 -6.65 8.28
C THR A 252 -8.31 -7.64 7.17
N LEU A 253 -9.32 -8.11 6.42
CA LEU A 253 -9.12 -9.01 5.28
C LEU A 253 -8.34 -8.33 4.15
N ALA A 254 -8.62 -7.06 3.89
CA ALA A 254 -7.87 -6.27 2.92
C ALA A 254 -6.39 -6.21 3.31
N GLY A 255 -6.07 -5.93 4.58
CA GLY A 255 -4.71 -5.89 5.09
C GLY A 255 -3.95 -7.22 4.96
N ILE A 256 -4.63 -8.36 5.20
CA ILE A 256 -3.99 -9.67 4.99
C ILE A 256 -3.76 -9.93 3.49
N ALA A 257 -4.72 -9.58 2.64
CA ALA A 257 -4.60 -9.79 1.20
C ALA A 257 -3.47 -8.96 0.56
N THR A 258 -3.13 -7.79 1.13
CA THR A 258 -2.00 -6.98 0.65
C THR A 258 -0.64 -7.65 0.87
N LEU A 259 -0.53 -8.67 1.73
CA LEU A 259 0.69 -9.46 1.88
C LEU A 259 1.04 -10.32 0.64
N LEU A 260 0.19 -10.34 -0.37
CA LEU A 260 0.56 -10.84 -1.71
C LEU A 260 1.64 -9.99 -2.40
N GLU A 261 1.81 -8.73 -1.98
CA GLU A 261 2.87 -7.83 -2.46
C GLU A 261 4.27 -8.41 -2.27
N PRO A 262 4.73 -8.80 -1.06
CA PRO A 262 6.05 -9.38 -0.88
C PRO A 262 6.23 -10.72 -1.58
N LEU A 263 5.18 -11.51 -1.75
CA LEU A 263 5.24 -12.74 -2.54
C LEU A 263 5.52 -12.44 -4.02
N THR A 264 4.86 -11.42 -4.57
CA THR A 264 5.10 -10.97 -5.95
C THR A 264 6.52 -10.42 -6.11
N ALA A 265 6.97 -9.60 -5.15
CA ALA A 265 8.34 -9.06 -5.16
C ALA A 265 9.40 -10.19 -5.12
N ALA A 266 9.20 -11.20 -4.27
CA ALA A 266 10.09 -12.35 -4.19
C ALA A 266 10.07 -13.20 -5.47
N THR A 267 8.91 -13.38 -6.10
CA THR A 267 8.78 -14.07 -7.38
C THR A 267 9.53 -13.35 -8.50
N LEU A 268 9.43 -12.03 -8.55
CA LEU A 268 10.20 -11.22 -9.51
C LEU A 268 11.71 -11.27 -9.22
N GLY A 269 12.11 -11.26 -7.94
CA GLY A 269 13.49 -11.48 -7.53
C GLY A 269 14.06 -12.79 -8.06
N LEU A 270 13.30 -13.87 -7.91
CA LEU A 270 13.66 -15.19 -8.40
C LEU A 270 13.78 -15.26 -9.93
N LEU A 271 12.75 -14.75 -10.66
CA LEU A 271 12.64 -14.90 -12.10
C LEU A 271 13.50 -13.93 -12.90
N TRP A 272 13.68 -12.69 -12.40
CA TRP A 272 14.32 -11.60 -13.15
C TRP A 272 15.73 -11.27 -12.66
N PHE A 273 15.95 -11.41 -11.35
CA PHE A 273 17.24 -11.06 -10.73
C PHE A 273 18.07 -12.30 -10.35
N GLY A 274 17.59 -13.52 -10.63
CA GLY A 274 18.30 -14.75 -10.33
C GLY A 274 18.49 -15.01 -8.83
N GLU A 275 17.65 -14.41 -7.98
CA GLU A 275 17.69 -14.59 -6.52
C GLU A 275 17.21 -16.00 -6.16
N SER A 276 17.69 -16.55 -5.04
CA SER A 276 17.20 -17.82 -4.52
C SER A 276 16.33 -17.57 -3.27
N LEU A 277 15.19 -18.24 -3.18
CA LEU A 277 14.34 -18.15 -2.00
C LEU A 277 14.88 -18.89 -0.78
N GLY A 278 15.72 -19.89 -1.01
CA GLY A 278 16.12 -20.83 0.03
C GLY A 278 14.91 -21.58 0.64
N LEU A 279 15.17 -22.49 1.58
CA LEU A 279 14.11 -23.27 2.23
C LEU A 279 13.16 -22.39 3.05
N ALA A 280 13.67 -21.42 3.80
CA ALA A 280 12.87 -20.53 4.63
C ALA A 280 11.91 -19.67 3.79
N GLY A 281 12.40 -19.12 2.66
CA GLY A 281 11.56 -18.35 1.74
C GLY A 281 10.49 -19.20 1.06
N ALA A 282 10.80 -20.45 0.68
CA ALA A 282 9.82 -21.38 0.10
C ALA A 282 8.72 -21.74 1.10
N ILE A 283 9.07 -22.02 2.37
CA ILE A 283 8.09 -22.22 3.45
C ILE A 283 7.25 -20.98 3.66
N GLY A 284 7.88 -19.79 3.65
CA GLY A 284 7.20 -18.50 3.79
C GLY A 284 6.17 -18.27 2.70
N ALA A 285 6.52 -18.53 1.44
CA ALA A 285 5.62 -18.45 0.29
C ALA A 285 4.43 -19.41 0.43
N ALA A 286 4.68 -20.66 0.83
CA ALA A 286 3.63 -21.66 1.04
C ALA A 286 2.66 -21.27 2.15
N LEU A 287 3.17 -20.76 3.29
CA LEU A 287 2.34 -20.26 4.41
C LEU A 287 1.47 -19.09 3.98
N LEU A 288 2.01 -18.16 3.21
CA LEU A 288 1.28 -16.99 2.73
C LEU A 288 0.16 -17.40 1.76
N LEU A 289 0.45 -18.28 0.80
CA LEU A 289 -0.58 -18.80 -0.11
C LEU A 289 -1.67 -19.58 0.64
N ALA A 290 -1.30 -20.40 1.63
CA ALA A 290 -2.27 -21.11 2.47
C ALA A 290 -3.15 -20.15 3.28
N ALA A 291 -2.58 -19.07 3.81
CA ALA A 291 -3.33 -18.02 4.50
C ALA A 291 -4.37 -17.33 3.59
N LEU A 292 -3.97 -16.99 2.37
CA LEU A 292 -4.86 -16.37 1.37
C LEU A 292 -5.96 -17.34 0.93
N ALA A 293 -5.64 -18.61 0.72
CA ALA A 293 -6.63 -19.66 0.40
C ALA A 293 -7.64 -19.82 1.55
N LEU A 294 -7.18 -19.84 2.81
CA LEU A 294 -8.04 -19.93 3.98
C LEU A 294 -9.01 -18.74 4.08
N LEU A 295 -8.56 -17.52 3.74
CA LEU A 295 -9.43 -16.34 3.68
C LEU A 295 -10.48 -16.44 2.56
N ALA A 296 -10.12 -17.00 1.39
CA ALA A 296 -11.05 -17.12 0.27
C ALA A 296 -12.23 -18.06 0.57
N VAL A 297 -12.00 -19.09 1.40
CA VAL A 297 -13.04 -20.05 1.81
C VAL A 297 -13.71 -19.73 3.15
N ALA A 298 -13.22 -18.69 3.86
CA ALA A 298 -13.81 -18.28 5.12
C ALA A 298 -15.27 -17.83 4.93
N PRO A 299 -16.22 -18.35 5.74
CA PRO A 299 -17.63 -18.01 5.62
C PRO A 299 -17.81 -16.50 5.91
N SER A 300 -18.39 -15.78 4.94
CA SER A 300 -18.79 -14.38 5.12
C SER A 300 -19.98 -14.33 6.09
N ARG A 301 -19.71 -14.26 7.40
CA ARG A 301 -20.78 -13.89 8.35
C ARG A 301 -21.13 -12.43 8.09
N ARG A 302 -22.27 -12.22 7.43
CA ARG A 302 -22.97 -10.93 7.43
C ARG A 302 -23.31 -10.64 8.90
N GLY A 303 -22.69 -9.62 9.48
CA GLY A 303 -23.16 -9.03 10.72
C GLY A 303 -24.28 -8.06 10.42
#